data_89989b1e7689ae30651844b0511e50d4
#
_entry.id   89989b1e7689ae30651844b0511e50d4
#
_cell.length_a   1.000
_cell.length_b   1.000
_cell.length_c   1.000
_cell.angle_alpha   90.00
_cell.angle_beta   90.00
_cell.angle_gamma   90.00
#
_symmetry.space_group_name_H-M   'P 1'
#
loop_
_entity.id
_entity.type
_entity.pdbx_description
1 polymer ?
#
loop_
_entity_poly.entity_id
_entity_poly.type
_entity_poly.pdbx_seq_one_letter_code
_entity_poly.pdbx_strand_id
1 'polypeptide(L)'
;MTLICLKTYLRDCQKKSLCYRDLMLVKLDTFEKTTKNKAMKQHAIVVGAGFGGLAAAMRLGVKGYKVTVVDKLDTVGGRGSSVEKGGHRFDLGPTIITMPHLLEELWAFCGKRFSDYVNLKAKTPFYTITFPDGTRFHAQQDESKMREEVARLFPNDLKGYDRFMLDSEKRYEFAFSSTDKIGRLPMQRLWDTLKVIPKFALMRADRSVFANAAKFVKDERLRMALSFHPLFVGGNPFKVTSMWGLVCHLEKTYGVHYAIGGSVSIAKAMSKVIVEQGNELRLNTQVDEIITSAGKVSGVRLSDGKEIRADIVISNADSGHTYGSLLKSTKKKRWTDGKLKRQRWSMGLFVWYFGTKDTRSLWKDVDFHTVVNGPRYRGLVNDIFVEGKLAKDMSLYVHRPSVADPTAAPKNGDTFYALSPVPNLGFKNSVDWRQEAEPYRQRVQETLEKNLLPGLSDHLTESHIMTPLDFKERYLSPFGSGFSMEPRMFQSAWFRPHNISEDFPGLYLVGAGTHPGPGVPGVLASAEIVAKLIPDCNSEEKIKLKANNLEKSI
;
A
#
# COMPACT_ATOMS: atom_id res chain seq x y z
N MET A 1 28.17 -31.54 -12.68
CA MET A 1 28.44 -30.65 -11.53
C MET A 1 27.20 -29.87 -11.08
N THR A 2 25.99 -30.37 -11.32
CA THR A 2 24.74 -29.61 -11.14
C THR A 2 23.75 -30.25 -10.16
N LEU A 3 23.94 -31.45 -9.70
CA LEU A 3 23.02 -32.12 -8.75
C LEU A 3 23.43 -31.96 -7.28
N ILE A 4 24.68 -31.64 -7.00
CA ILE A 4 25.20 -31.48 -5.63
C ILE A 4 24.81 -30.11 -5.06
N CYS A 5 24.80 -29.05 -5.86
CA CYS A 5 24.36 -27.70 -5.43
C CYS A 5 22.87 -27.65 -5.06
N LEU A 6 22.02 -28.38 -5.78
CA LEU A 6 20.57 -28.39 -5.50
C LEU A 6 20.23 -29.11 -4.18
N LYS A 7 20.95 -30.20 -3.87
CA LYS A 7 20.76 -30.94 -2.61
C LYS A 7 21.25 -30.15 -1.38
N THR A 8 22.30 -29.37 -1.52
CA THR A 8 22.82 -28.52 -0.44
C THR A 8 21.87 -27.35 -0.17
N TYR A 9 21.31 -26.71 -1.22
CA TYR A 9 20.35 -25.64 -1.11
C TYR A 9 19.02 -26.09 -0.47
N LEU A 10 18.51 -27.26 -0.84
CA LEU A 10 17.29 -27.84 -0.26
C LEU A 10 17.48 -28.31 1.20
N ARG A 11 18.66 -28.76 1.58
CA ARG A 11 18.98 -29.09 2.98
C ARG A 11 19.08 -27.87 3.88
N ASP A 12 19.60 -26.76 3.38
CA ASP A 12 19.65 -25.49 4.14
C ASP A 12 18.28 -24.83 4.30
N CYS A 13 17.40 -24.93 3.30
CA CYS A 13 16.02 -24.49 3.42
C CYS A 13 15.21 -25.35 4.41
N GLN A 14 15.39 -26.66 4.43
CA GLN A 14 14.73 -27.55 5.39
C GLN A 14 15.25 -27.34 6.83
N LYS A 15 16.56 -27.15 7.03
CA LYS A 15 17.12 -26.87 8.37
C LYS A 15 16.68 -25.52 8.93
N LYS A 16 16.55 -24.49 8.10
CA LYS A 16 16.02 -23.18 8.54
C LYS A 16 14.53 -23.24 8.86
N SER A 17 13.75 -24.04 8.15
CA SER A 17 12.33 -24.30 8.45
C SER A 17 12.13 -25.08 9.75
N LEU A 18 12.95 -26.08 10.01
CA LEU A 18 12.92 -26.86 11.26
C LEU A 18 13.34 -26.01 12.48
N CYS A 19 14.37 -25.20 12.36
CA CYS A 19 14.80 -24.30 13.44
C CYS A 19 13.73 -23.25 13.79
N TYR A 20 12.95 -22.80 12.82
CA TYR A 20 11.82 -21.88 13.04
C TYR A 20 10.61 -22.58 13.67
N ARG A 21 10.38 -23.86 13.34
CA ARG A 21 9.30 -24.68 13.90
C ARG A 21 9.55 -25.05 15.35
N ASP A 22 10.79 -25.39 15.69
CA ASP A 22 11.19 -25.74 17.07
C ASP A 22 11.24 -24.50 17.98
N LEU A 23 11.65 -23.33 17.46
CA LEU A 23 11.53 -22.05 18.20
C LEU A 23 10.08 -21.64 18.44
N MET A 24 9.15 -22.00 17.55
CA MET A 24 7.73 -21.74 17.71
C MET A 24 7.07 -22.72 18.69
N LEU A 25 7.44 -24.00 18.68
CA LEU A 25 6.90 -25.00 19.60
C LEU A 25 7.33 -24.74 21.06
N VAL A 26 8.57 -24.32 21.29
CA VAL A 26 9.05 -23.92 22.63
C VAL A 26 8.35 -22.65 23.13
N LYS A 27 7.89 -21.74 22.23
CA LYS A 27 7.09 -20.57 22.62
C LYS A 27 5.62 -20.91 22.88
N LEU A 28 5.06 -21.93 22.26
CA LEU A 28 3.68 -22.37 22.53
C LEU A 28 3.53 -23.05 23.89
N ASP A 29 4.50 -23.87 24.31
CA ASP A 29 4.48 -24.52 25.63
C ASP A 29 4.65 -23.54 26.81
N THR A 30 5.31 -22.41 26.55
CA THR A 30 5.42 -21.32 27.55
C THR A 30 4.15 -20.46 27.61
N PHE A 31 3.31 -20.49 26.59
CA PHE A 31 2.10 -19.68 26.51
C PHE A 31 0.95 -20.24 27.36
N GLU A 32 0.86 -21.58 27.52
CA GLU A 32 -0.20 -22.21 28.32
C GLU A 32 0.02 -22.11 29.85
N LYS A 33 1.25 -21.85 30.31
CA LYS A 33 1.57 -21.80 31.75
C LYS A 33 1.46 -20.41 32.40
N THR A 34 1.08 -19.34 31.66
CA THR A 34 1.08 -17.95 32.19
C THR A 34 -0.31 -17.33 32.39
N THR A 35 -1.39 -18.11 32.45
CA THR A 35 -2.76 -17.57 32.60
C THR A 35 -3.22 -17.31 34.05
N LYS A 36 -2.32 -17.05 34.98
CA LYS A 36 -2.72 -16.80 36.38
C LYS A 36 -2.11 -15.56 37.04
N ASN A 37 -1.92 -14.45 36.32
CA ASN A 37 -1.80 -13.14 36.97
C ASN A 37 -2.46 -12.08 36.10
N LYS A 38 -3.57 -11.51 36.58
CA LYS A 38 -4.28 -10.38 35.97
C LYS A 38 -3.50 -9.07 36.16
N ALA A 39 -2.28 -8.98 35.63
CA ALA A 39 -1.65 -7.69 35.43
C ALA A 39 -2.49 -6.92 34.40
N MET A 40 -2.85 -5.66 34.68
CA MET A 40 -3.59 -4.83 33.73
C MET A 40 -2.78 -4.73 32.45
N LYS A 41 -3.29 -5.31 31.37
CA LYS A 41 -2.64 -5.23 30.05
C LYS A 41 -2.53 -3.76 29.64
N GLN A 42 -1.35 -3.32 29.18
CA GLN A 42 -1.20 -1.99 28.60
C GLN A 42 -2.18 -1.81 27.43
N HIS A 43 -2.78 -0.65 27.33
CA HIS A 43 -3.79 -0.34 26.33
C HIS A 43 -3.16 0.40 25.14
N ALA A 44 -3.38 -0.14 23.94
CA ALA A 44 -3.00 0.46 22.67
C ALA A 44 -4.24 0.87 21.89
N ILE A 45 -4.31 2.13 21.46
CA ILE A 45 -5.33 2.59 20.52
C ILE A 45 -4.73 2.67 19.13
N VAL A 46 -5.42 2.10 18.13
CA VAL A 46 -5.10 2.22 16.72
C VAL A 46 -6.14 3.10 16.04
N VAL A 47 -5.71 4.24 15.52
CA VAL A 47 -6.55 5.20 14.81
C VAL A 47 -6.53 4.89 13.32
N GLY A 48 -7.61 4.37 12.80
CA GLY A 48 -7.81 4.00 11.40
C GLY A 48 -7.67 2.49 11.13
N ALA A 49 -8.76 1.87 10.68
CA ALA A 49 -8.88 0.44 10.33
C ALA A 49 -8.50 0.14 8.86
N GLY A 50 -7.56 0.90 8.27
CA GLY A 50 -6.91 0.52 7.01
C GLY A 50 -5.88 -0.60 7.21
N PHE A 51 -5.33 -1.17 6.14
CA PHE A 51 -4.40 -2.33 6.21
C PHE A 51 -3.23 -2.13 7.18
N GLY A 52 -2.62 -0.95 7.20
CA GLY A 52 -1.51 -0.67 8.13
C GLY A 52 -1.94 -0.71 9.59
N GLY A 53 -3.10 -0.10 9.92
CA GLY A 53 -3.66 -0.09 11.28
C GLY A 53 -4.08 -1.48 11.74
N LEU A 54 -4.80 -2.22 10.88
CA LEU A 54 -5.21 -3.59 11.17
C LEU A 54 -3.99 -4.51 11.37
N ALA A 55 -2.95 -4.39 10.52
CA ALA A 55 -1.72 -5.16 10.67
C ALA A 55 -0.97 -4.83 11.97
N ALA A 56 -0.94 -3.56 12.38
CA ALA A 56 -0.38 -3.14 13.66
C ALA A 56 -1.18 -3.70 14.84
N ALA A 57 -2.52 -3.64 14.76
CA ALA A 57 -3.42 -4.19 15.79
C ALA A 57 -3.22 -5.69 15.98
N MET A 58 -3.16 -6.48 14.89
CA MET A 58 -2.90 -7.92 14.93
C MET A 58 -1.58 -8.22 15.65
N ARG A 59 -0.50 -7.49 15.30
CA ARG A 59 0.84 -7.68 15.89
C ARG A 59 0.88 -7.28 17.37
N LEU A 60 0.21 -6.19 17.75
CA LEU A 60 0.14 -5.74 19.15
C LEU A 60 -0.67 -6.70 20.02
N GLY A 61 -1.75 -7.30 19.48
CA GLY A 61 -2.49 -8.35 20.16
C GLY A 61 -1.60 -9.55 20.53
N VAL A 62 -0.74 -10.01 19.60
CA VAL A 62 0.26 -11.07 19.89
C VAL A 62 1.28 -10.63 20.95
N LYS A 63 1.65 -9.34 20.97
CA LYS A 63 2.57 -8.78 21.97
C LYS A 63 1.93 -8.57 23.36
N GLY A 64 0.66 -8.95 23.53
CA GLY A 64 -0.04 -8.96 24.81
C GLY A 64 -0.74 -7.65 25.17
N TYR A 65 -0.80 -6.67 24.27
CA TYR A 65 -1.56 -5.44 24.48
C TYR A 65 -3.08 -5.71 24.43
N LYS A 66 -3.85 -4.94 25.22
CA LYS A 66 -5.27 -4.73 24.94
C LYS A 66 -5.33 -3.71 23.79
N VAL A 67 -5.95 -4.07 22.68
CA VAL A 67 -6.02 -3.20 21.49
C VAL A 67 -7.45 -2.75 21.24
N THR A 68 -7.64 -1.45 21.03
CA THR A 68 -8.88 -0.88 20.50
C THR A 68 -8.58 -0.19 19.16
N VAL A 69 -9.13 -0.70 18.08
CA VAL A 69 -9.08 -0.07 16.76
C VAL A 69 -10.29 0.83 16.60
N VAL A 70 -10.09 2.08 16.18
CA VAL A 70 -11.18 3.03 15.92
C VAL A 70 -11.12 3.55 14.48
N ASP A 71 -12.25 3.60 13.79
CA ASP A 71 -12.34 4.17 12.43
C ASP A 71 -13.62 4.98 12.28
N LYS A 72 -13.53 6.11 11.57
CA LYS A 72 -14.70 6.95 11.25
C LYS A 72 -15.66 6.30 10.26
N LEU A 73 -15.18 5.37 9.43
CA LEU A 73 -15.99 4.68 8.44
C LEU A 73 -16.81 3.56 9.08
N ASP A 74 -17.87 3.20 8.40
CA ASP A 74 -18.76 2.08 8.74
C ASP A 74 -18.18 0.71 8.34
N THR A 75 -17.04 0.72 7.65
CA THR A 75 -16.37 -0.48 7.12
C THR A 75 -14.87 -0.45 7.34
N VAL A 76 -14.26 -1.62 7.39
CA VAL A 76 -12.81 -1.79 7.48
C VAL A 76 -12.14 -1.70 6.12
N GLY A 77 -10.82 -1.52 6.12
CA GLY A 77 -9.99 -1.50 4.92
C GLY A 77 -9.56 -0.10 4.49
N GLY A 78 -10.27 0.95 4.92
CA GLY A 78 -9.98 2.33 4.50
C GLY A 78 -10.00 2.45 2.98
N ARG A 79 -8.86 2.78 2.35
CA ARG A 79 -8.74 2.79 0.88
C ARG A 79 -8.91 1.40 0.23
N GLY A 80 -8.71 0.30 0.96
CA GLY A 80 -8.95 -1.07 0.50
C GLY A 80 -10.34 -1.60 0.84
N SER A 81 -11.32 -0.73 1.12
CA SER A 81 -12.72 -1.10 1.30
C SER A 81 -13.44 -1.30 -0.04
N SER A 82 -14.69 -1.71 -0.01
CA SER A 82 -15.57 -1.83 -1.18
C SER A 82 -16.94 -1.23 -0.91
N VAL A 83 -17.68 -0.97 -1.99
CA VAL A 83 -19.10 -0.59 -1.97
C VAL A 83 -19.87 -1.59 -2.81
N GLU A 84 -21.03 -2.01 -2.31
CA GLU A 84 -21.96 -2.86 -3.06
C GLU A 84 -23.19 -2.03 -3.45
N LYS A 85 -23.54 -2.07 -4.75
CA LYS A 85 -24.68 -1.35 -5.30
C LYS A 85 -25.19 -2.06 -6.56
N GLY A 86 -26.51 -2.24 -6.70
CA GLY A 86 -27.14 -2.86 -7.87
C GLY A 86 -26.63 -4.28 -8.16
N GLY A 87 -26.18 -5.05 -7.15
CA GLY A 87 -25.57 -6.36 -7.31
C GLY A 87 -24.10 -6.34 -7.80
N HIS A 88 -23.52 -5.15 -7.94
CA HIS A 88 -22.10 -4.96 -8.24
C HIS A 88 -21.30 -4.69 -6.98
N ARG A 89 -20.09 -5.28 -6.88
CA ARG A 89 -19.10 -4.96 -5.83
C ARG A 89 -17.97 -4.15 -6.43
N PHE A 90 -17.82 -2.93 -5.99
CA PHE A 90 -16.79 -1.99 -6.39
C PHE A 90 -15.64 -1.95 -5.38
N ASP A 91 -14.45 -2.35 -5.79
CA ASP A 91 -13.23 -2.17 -4.98
C ASP A 91 -12.81 -0.70 -5.00
N LEU A 92 -12.67 -0.05 -3.84
CA LEU A 92 -12.35 1.38 -3.75
C LEU A 92 -10.85 1.68 -3.75
N GLY A 93 -10.00 0.69 -3.87
CA GLY A 93 -8.55 0.90 -3.79
C GLY A 93 -7.70 -0.24 -4.33
N PRO A 94 -6.64 -0.64 -3.62
CA PRO A 94 -5.60 -1.48 -4.20
C PRO A 94 -6.15 -2.85 -4.61
N THR A 95 -6.13 -3.13 -5.91
CA THR A 95 -6.52 -4.43 -6.50
C THR A 95 -5.31 -5.21 -7.00
N ILE A 96 -4.14 -4.59 -6.97
CA ILE A 96 -2.85 -5.17 -7.35
C ILE A 96 -2.17 -5.63 -6.06
N ILE A 97 -2.27 -6.92 -5.73
CA ILE A 97 -1.63 -7.49 -4.55
C ILE A 97 -0.35 -8.17 -4.98
N THR A 98 0.77 -7.56 -4.61
CA THR A 98 2.10 -8.10 -4.79
C THR A 98 2.67 -8.55 -3.44
N MET A 99 3.72 -9.36 -3.43
CA MET A 99 4.36 -9.89 -2.21
C MET A 99 3.38 -10.56 -1.23
N PRO A 100 2.60 -11.58 -1.67
CA PRO A 100 1.61 -12.25 -0.82
C PRO A 100 2.21 -12.84 0.46
N HIS A 101 3.50 -13.21 0.44
CA HIS A 101 4.23 -13.72 1.60
C HIS A 101 4.22 -12.75 2.80
N LEU A 102 4.09 -11.42 2.60
CA LEU A 102 3.98 -10.47 3.71
C LEU A 102 2.64 -10.62 4.47
N LEU A 103 1.59 -11.01 3.77
CA LEU A 103 0.31 -11.37 4.40
C LEU A 103 0.44 -12.72 5.13
N GLU A 104 1.04 -13.72 4.48
CA GLU A 104 1.31 -15.02 5.08
C GLU A 104 2.15 -14.90 6.37
N GLU A 105 3.23 -14.10 6.35
CA GLU A 105 4.05 -13.79 7.52
C GLU A 105 3.25 -13.12 8.64
N LEU A 106 2.30 -12.22 8.30
CA LEU A 106 1.45 -11.56 9.30
C LEU A 106 0.54 -12.56 10.01
N TRP A 107 -0.12 -13.47 9.25
CA TRP A 107 -0.96 -14.51 9.84
C TRP A 107 -0.14 -15.54 10.63
N ALA A 108 1.00 -15.96 10.10
CA ALA A 108 1.94 -16.84 10.81
C ALA A 108 2.43 -16.23 12.12
N PHE A 109 2.70 -14.92 12.16
CA PHE A 109 3.02 -14.20 13.39
C PHE A 109 1.89 -14.27 14.43
N CYS A 110 0.63 -14.40 13.98
CA CYS A 110 -0.54 -14.59 14.84
C CYS A 110 -0.85 -16.09 15.13
N GLY A 111 0.02 -17.02 14.74
CA GLY A 111 -0.20 -18.46 14.90
C GLY A 111 -1.30 -19.02 13.99
N LYS A 112 -1.56 -18.40 12.85
CA LYS A 112 -2.65 -18.71 11.92
C LYS A 112 -2.13 -18.90 10.49
N ARG A 113 -2.93 -19.52 9.61
CA ARG A 113 -2.63 -19.63 8.18
C ARG A 113 -3.48 -18.63 7.41
N PHE A 114 -2.85 -17.86 6.53
CA PHE A 114 -3.53 -16.85 5.71
C PHE A 114 -4.58 -17.47 4.76
N SER A 115 -4.27 -18.62 4.16
CA SER A 115 -5.16 -19.33 3.25
C SER A 115 -6.47 -19.81 3.88
N ASP A 116 -6.55 -19.90 5.22
CA ASP A 116 -7.80 -20.27 5.92
C ASP A 116 -8.77 -19.07 5.99
N TYR A 117 -8.31 -17.87 5.68
CA TYR A 117 -9.07 -16.61 5.79
C TYR A 117 -9.33 -15.94 4.46
N VAL A 118 -8.39 -16.03 3.52
CA VAL A 118 -8.45 -15.31 2.25
C VAL A 118 -8.02 -16.21 1.10
N ASN A 119 -8.77 -16.18 0.01
CA ASN A 119 -8.46 -16.86 -1.23
C ASN A 119 -7.81 -15.87 -2.20
N LEU A 120 -6.48 -15.97 -2.39
CA LEU A 120 -5.74 -15.20 -3.40
C LEU A 120 -5.63 -15.99 -4.69
N LYS A 121 -5.90 -15.32 -5.81
CA LYS A 121 -5.69 -15.87 -7.15
C LYS A 121 -4.64 -15.06 -7.91
N ALA A 122 -3.60 -15.74 -8.42
CA ALA A 122 -2.66 -15.14 -9.35
C ALA A 122 -3.35 -14.75 -10.66
N LYS A 123 -2.91 -13.65 -11.27
CA LYS A 123 -3.42 -13.13 -12.54
C LYS A 123 -2.36 -13.18 -13.63
N THR A 124 -2.75 -13.64 -14.82
CA THR A 124 -1.89 -13.70 -16.02
C THR A 124 -2.75 -13.42 -17.25
N PRO A 125 -2.40 -12.43 -18.08
CA PRO A 125 -1.39 -11.40 -17.83
C PRO A 125 -1.75 -10.58 -16.59
N PHE A 126 -0.75 -9.97 -15.93
CA PHE A 126 -1.07 -9.12 -14.79
C PHE A 126 -1.42 -7.69 -15.18
N TYR A 127 -0.96 -7.22 -16.37
CA TYR A 127 -1.41 -5.97 -17.01
C TYR A 127 -1.47 -6.15 -18.52
N THR A 128 -2.48 -5.54 -19.14
CA THR A 128 -2.48 -5.20 -20.56
C THR A 128 -2.31 -3.69 -20.69
N ILE A 129 -1.23 -3.25 -21.32
CA ILE A 129 -0.94 -1.84 -21.55
C ILE A 129 -1.26 -1.53 -23.02
N THR A 130 -2.25 -0.68 -23.24
CA THR A 130 -2.64 -0.21 -24.58
C THR A 130 -1.97 1.15 -24.84
N PHE A 131 -1.24 1.24 -25.93
CA PHE A 131 -0.59 2.47 -26.39
C PHE A 131 -1.47 3.24 -27.36
N PRO A 132 -1.20 4.54 -27.60
CA PRO A 132 -2.02 5.39 -28.50
C PRO A 132 -2.11 4.91 -29.94
N ASP A 133 -1.14 4.13 -30.41
CA ASP A 133 -1.12 3.50 -31.74
C ASP A 133 -1.96 2.21 -31.82
N GLY A 134 -2.67 1.86 -30.74
CA GLY A 134 -3.46 0.63 -30.64
C GLY A 134 -2.66 -0.62 -30.28
N THR A 135 -1.34 -0.52 -30.18
CA THR A 135 -0.49 -1.65 -29.77
C THR A 135 -0.80 -2.06 -28.32
N ARG A 136 -0.91 -3.37 -28.07
CA ARG A 136 -1.13 -3.95 -26.75
C ARG A 136 0.10 -4.71 -26.28
N PHE A 137 0.56 -4.44 -25.08
CA PHE A 137 1.66 -5.10 -24.38
C PHE A 137 1.12 -5.86 -23.19
N HIS A 138 1.35 -7.18 -23.14
CA HIS A 138 0.88 -8.07 -22.08
C HIS A 138 1.99 -8.38 -21.10
N ALA A 139 1.98 -7.71 -19.96
CA ALA A 139 2.95 -7.94 -18.91
C ALA A 139 2.64 -9.25 -18.17
N GLN A 140 3.62 -10.14 -18.06
CA GLN A 140 3.46 -11.50 -17.55
C GLN A 140 4.56 -11.88 -16.55
N GLN A 141 4.23 -12.82 -15.65
CA GLN A 141 5.19 -13.35 -14.68
C GLN A 141 6.20 -14.31 -15.31
N ASP A 142 5.75 -15.14 -16.25
CA ASP A 142 6.60 -16.09 -16.97
C ASP A 142 7.65 -15.35 -17.79
N GLU A 143 8.94 -15.61 -17.49
CA GLU A 143 10.06 -14.91 -18.11
C GLU A 143 10.16 -15.15 -19.61
N SER A 144 9.93 -16.39 -20.05
CA SER A 144 10.00 -16.75 -21.49
C SER A 144 8.93 -16.00 -22.27
N LYS A 145 7.67 -16.05 -21.80
CA LYS A 145 6.54 -15.34 -22.43
C LYS A 145 6.72 -13.83 -22.40
N MET A 146 7.27 -13.30 -21.31
CA MET A 146 7.55 -11.87 -21.22
C MET A 146 8.65 -11.43 -22.20
N ARG A 147 9.70 -12.25 -22.36
CA ARG A 147 10.74 -12.00 -23.38
C ARG A 147 10.21 -12.14 -24.82
N GLU A 148 9.33 -13.10 -25.09
CA GLU A 148 8.63 -13.23 -26.36
C GLU A 148 7.78 -12.00 -26.66
N GLU A 149 7.06 -11.48 -25.69
CA GLU A 149 6.25 -10.27 -25.82
C GLU A 149 7.09 -9.03 -26.10
N VAL A 150 8.23 -8.88 -25.39
CA VAL A 150 9.20 -7.82 -25.65
C VAL A 150 9.82 -7.97 -27.05
N ALA A 151 10.20 -9.18 -27.46
CA ALA A 151 10.77 -9.44 -28.79
C ALA A 151 9.76 -9.16 -29.92
N ARG A 152 8.49 -9.47 -29.69
CA ARG A 152 7.38 -9.22 -30.64
C ARG A 152 7.18 -7.73 -30.90
N LEU A 153 7.20 -6.89 -29.88
CA LEU A 153 6.88 -5.46 -29.98
C LEU A 153 8.12 -4.57 -30.06
N PHE A 154 9.22 -4.97 -29.44
CA PHE A 154 10.41 -4.15 -29.26
C PHE A 154 11.71 -4.97 -29.53
N PRO A 155 11.86 -5.61 -30.71
CA PRO A 155 12.94 -6.58 -30.97
C PRO A 155 14.34 -5.98 -30.74
N ASN A 156 14.51 -4.71 -31.03
CA ASN A 156 15.80 -4.01 -30.85
C ASN A 156 16.16 -3.73 -29.38
N ASP A 157 15.19 -3.85 -28.48
CA ASP A 157 15.37 -3.55 -27.06
C ASP A 157 15.43 -4.81 -26.16
N LEU A 158 15.31 -6.03 -26.71
CA LEU A 158 15.30 -7.26 -25.92
C LEU A 158 16.53 -7.40 -25.02
N LYS A 159 17.74 -7.18 -25.56
CA LYS A 159 18.99 -7.20 -24.76
C LYS A 159 19.02 -6.10 -23.71
N GLY A 160 18.39 -4.97 -23.99
CA GLY A 160 18.23 -3.85 -23.06
C GLY A 160 17.29 -4.20 -21.92
N TYR A 161 16.18 -4.83 -22.25
CA TYR A 161 15.20 -5.36 -21.28
C TYR A 161 15.85 -6.34 -20.30
N ASP A 162 16.62 -7.32 -20.78
CA ASP A 162 17.32 -8.28 -19.92
C ASP A 162 18.23 -7.59 -18.92
N ARG A 163 19.02 -6.61 -19.38
CA ARG A 163 19.90 -5.82 -18.50
C ARG A 163 19.12 -4.96 -17.50
N PHE A 164 17.96 -4.44 -17.90
CA PHE A 164 17.07 -3.70 -16.99
C PHE A 164 16.52 -4.62 -15.90
N MET A 165 16.14 -5.84 -16.23
CA MET A 165 15.62 -6.80 -15.25
C MET A 165 16.68 -7.21 -14.23
N LEU A 166 17.95 -7.37 -14.62
CA LEU A 166 19.08 -7.57 -13.71
C LEU A 166 19.33 -6.35 -12.79
N ASP A 167 19.15 -5.13 -13.31
CA ASP A 167 19.25 -3.90 -12.50
C ASP A 167 18.06 -3.81 -11.51
N SER A 168 16.86 -4.20 -11.94
CA SER A 168 15.65 -4.28 -11.11
C SER A 168 15.81 -5.27 -9.95
N GLU A 169 16.38 -6.44 -10.20
CA GLU A 169 16.69 -7.46 -9.20
C GLU A 169 17.63 -6.93 -8.12
N LYS A 170 18.75 -6.31 -8.50
CA LYS A 170 19.72 -5.72 -7.55
C LYS A 170 19.06 -4.67 -6.64
N ARG A 171 18.13 -3.87 -7.19
CA ARG A 171 17.37 -2.88 -6.41
C ARG A 171 16.41 -3.54 -5.44
N TYR A 172 15.76 -4.62 -5.87
CA TYR A 172 14.87 -5.40 -5.02
C TYR A 172 15.63 -6.06 -3.86
N GLU A 173 16.75 -6.73 -4.16
CA GLU A 173 17.60 -7.35 -3.14
C GLU A 173 18.04 -6.35 -2.09
N PHE A 174 18.49 -5.18 -2.50
CA PHE A 174 18.88 -4.11 -1.58
C PHE A 174 17.72 -3.63 -0.71
N ALA A 175 16.52 -3.47 -1.28
CA ALA A 175 15.38 -2.93 -0.55
C ALA A 175 14.72 -3.94 0.40
N PHE A 176 14.67 -5.22 0.05
CA PHE A 176 13.83 -6.21 0.74
C PHE A 176 14.53 -7.51 1.14
N SER A 177 15.59 -7.95 0.44
CA SER A 177 16.19 -9.28 0.64
C SER A 177 17.53 -9.26 1.34
N SER A 178 18.33 -8.19 1.20
CA SER A 178 19.65 -8.09 1.84
C SER A 178 19.53 -7.90 3.36
N THR A 179 20.66 -8.04 4.06
CA THR A 179 20.78 -7.69 5.49
C THR A 179 20.34 -6.26 5.79
N ASP A 180 20.44 -5.37 4.82
CA ASP A 180 20.06 -3.96 4.96
C ASP A 180 18.54 -3.74 4.97
N LYS A 181 17.75 -4.60 4.29
CA LYS A 181 16.25 -4.62 4.26
C LYS A 181 15.57 -3.26 4.52
N ILE A 182 16.02 -2.20 3.83
CA ILE A 182 15.63 -0.81 4.14
C ILE A 182 14.11 -0.65 4.27
N GLY A 183 13.35 -1.35 3.43
CA GLY A 183 11.90 -1.34 3.46
C GLY A 183 11.27 -2.00 4.70
N ARG A 184 12.04 -2.70 5.54
CA ARG A 184 11.58 -3.43 6.73
C ARG A 184 12.32 -3.04 8.02
N LEU A 185 13.17 -1.99 7.96
CA LEU A 185 13.92 -1.46 9.09
C LEU A 185 13.46 -0.03 9.42
N PRO A 186 13.45 0.35 10.70
CA PRO A 186 13.16 1.73 11.09
C PRO A 186 14.28 2.66 10.63
N MET A 187 13.93 3.67 9.82
CA MET A 187 14.85 4.71 9.35
C MET A 187 14.75 5.95 10.26
N GLN A 188 15.04 5.79 11.55
CA GLN A 188 14.82 6.85 12.56
C GLN A 188 16.02 7.77 12.74
N ARG A 189 17.23 7.24 12.56
CA ARG A 189 18.46 7.99 12.74
C ARG A 189 18.98 8.45 11.38
N LEU A 190 19.45 9.69 11.29
CA LEU A 190 20.12 10.18 10.08
C LEU A 190 21.28 9.25 9.68
N TRP A 191 21.97 8.68 10.65
CA TRP A 191 23.06 7.75 10.44
C TRP A 191 22.65 6.48 9.71
N ASP A 192 21.42 5.99 9.89
CA ASP A 192 20.88 4.84 9.15
C ASP A 192 20.74 5.15 7.66
N THR A 193 20.38 6.40 7.34
CA THR A 193 20.33 6.89 5.94
C THR A 193 21.75 7.10 5.40
N LEU A 194 22.68 7.67 6.17
CA LEU A 194 24.04 7.89 5.72
C LEU A 194 24.77 6.59 5.36
N LYS A 195 24.53 5.50 6.10
CA LYS A 195 25.10 4.17 5.81
C LYS A 195 24.67 3.61 4.45
N VAL A 196 23.49 3.96 3.97
CA VAL A 196 22.97 3.44 2.69
C VAL A 196 23.30 4.33 1.48
N ILE A 197 23.77 5.57 1.71
CA ILE A 197 24.13 6.51 0.63
C ILE A 197 25.11 5.92 -0.39
N PRO A 198 26.22 5.24 -0.02
CA PRO A 198 27.14 4.67 -1.00
C PRO A 198 26.47 3.70 -1.96
N LYS A 199 25.58 2.84 -1.44
CA LYS A 199 24.80 1.89 -2.25
C LYS A 199 23.79 2.61 -3.14
N PHE A 200 23.10 3.64 -2.62
CA PHE A 200 22.22 4.50 -3.41
C PHE A 200 22.97 5.21 -4.56
N ALA A 201 24.18 5.71 -4.30
CA ALA A 201 25.01 6.33 -5.31
C ALA A 201 25.44 5.34 -6.40
N LEU A 202 25.85 4.12 -6.01
CA LEU A 202 26.21 3.05 -6.95
C LEU A 202 25.03 2.67 -7.85
N MET A 203 23.82 2.62 -7.29
CA MET A 203 22.59 2.32 -8.03
C MET A 203 22.02 3.53 -8.78
N ARG A 204 22.69 4.71 -8.71
CA ARG A 204 22.23 5.95 -9.31
C ARG A 204 20.77 6.26 -8.92
N ALA A 205 20.48 6.12 -7.64
CA ALA A 205 19.15 6.43 -7.06
C ALA A 205 18.78 7.92 -7.18
N ASP A 206 19.72 8.78 -7.53
CA ASP A 206 19.54 10.19 -7.90
C ASP A 206 18.72 10.36 -9.19
N ARG A 207 18.74 9.36 -10.09
CA ARG A 207 17.98 9.41 -11.34
C ARG A 207 16.51 9.08 -11.11
N SER A 208 15.65 9.55 -12.01
CA SER A 208 14.26 9.10 -12.03
C SER A 208 14.14 7.67 -12.56
N VAL A 209 13.05 6.99 -12.23
CA VAL A 209 12.79 5.62 -12.74
C VAL A 209 12.69 5.61 -14.26
N PHE A 210 12.06 6.63 -14.88
CA PHE A 210 12.02 6.75 -16.34
C PHE A 210 13.40 6.94 -16.94
N ALA A 211 14.24 7.81 -16.37
CA ALA A 211 15.61 8.02 -16.83
C ALA A 211 16.49 6.76 -16.65
N ASN A 212 16.19 5.94 -15.63
CA ASN A 212 16.84 4.65 -15.47
C ASN A 212 16.42 3.66 -16.56
N ALA A 213 15.13 3.52 -16.86
CA ALA A 213 14.65 2.68 -17.95
C ALA A 213 15.25 3.12 -19.31
N ALA A 214 15.31 4.44 -19.55
CA ALA A 214 15.88 5.00 -20.78
C ALA A 214 17.38 4.71 -20.99
N LYS A 215 18.11 4.32 -19.94
CA LYS A 215 19.51 3.86 -20.05
C LYS A 215 19.61 2.49 -20.74
N PHE A 216 18.59 1.67 -20.61
CA PHE A 216 18.61 0.28 -21.05
C PHE A 216 17.86 0.07 -22.37
N VAL A 217 16.72 0.74 -22.55
CA VAL A 217 15.83 0.55 -23.69
C VAL A 217 15.60 1.84 -24.46
N LYS A 218 15.38 1.75 -25.77
CA LYS A 218 15.26 2.89 -26.69
C LYS A 218 13.81 3.24 -27.03
N ASP A 219 12.94 2.26 -27.21
CA ASP A 219 11.53 2.47 -27.52
C ASP A 219 10.81 3.15 -26.33
N GLU A 220 10.14 4.27 -26.60
CA GLU A 220 9.49 5.06 -25.53
C GLU A 220 8.33 4.32 -24.89
N ARG A 221 7.60 3.47 -25.65
CA ARG A 221 6.51 2.66 -25.12
C ARG A 221 7.03 1.65 -24.11
N LEU A 222 8.17 0.99 -24.38
CA LEU A 222 8.81 0.09 -23.42
C LEU A 222 9.35 0.84 -22.20
N ARG A 223 9.93 2.05 -22.38
CA ARG A 223 10.30 2.90 -21.23
C ARG A 223 9.10 3.21 -20.34
N MET A 224 7.95 3.54 -20.94
CA MET A 224 6.71 3.77 -20.19
C MET A 224 6.30 2.51 -19.44
N ALA A 225 6.23 1.35 -20.10
CA ALA A 225 5.85 0.08 -19.50
C ALA A 225 6.76 -0.33 -18.33
N LEU A 226 8.06 -0.02 -18.38
CA LEU A 226 9.03 -0.32 -17.33
C LEU A 226 9.11 0.73 -16.22
N SER A 227 8.40 1.86 -16.34
CA SER A 227 8.55 2.99 -15.41
C SER A 227 7.25 3.61 -14.91
N PHE A 228 6.08 3.12 -15.29
CA PHE A 228 4.80 3.70 -14.88
C PHE A 228 4.38 3.36 -13.44
N HIS A 229 4.94 2.31 -12.85
CA HIS A 229 4.60 1.79 -11.52
C HIS A 229 4.54 2.85 -10.40
N PRO A 230 5.38 3.90 -10.37
CA PRO A 230 5.25 4.97 -9.38
C PRO A 230 3.88 5.64 -9.36
N LEU A 231 3.14 5.66 -10.46
CA LEU A 231 1.78 6.19 -10.50
C LEU A 231 0.83 5.41 -9.59
N PHE A 232 1.07 4.11 -9.36
CA PHE A 232 0.29 3.29 -8.42
C PHE A 232 0.57 3.58 -6.94
N VAL A 233 1.57 4.40 -6.67
CA VAL A 233 1.96 4.83 -5.32
C VAL A 233 2.07 6.35 -5.19
N GLY A 234 1.49 7.08 -6.14
CA GLY A 234 1.38 8.53 -6.11
C GLY A 234 2.63 9.30 -6.49
N GLY A 235 3.55 8.68 -7.22
CA GLY A 235 4.81 9.27 -7.63
C GLY A 235 4.88 9.65 -9.11
N ASN A 236 5.52 10.75 -9.42
CA ASN A 236 5.83 11.17 -10.79
C ASN A 236 7.00 10.32 -11.35
N PRO A 237 6.82 9.49 -12.40
CA PRO A 237 7.87 8.63 -12.97
C PRO A 237 9.14 9.38 -13.41
N PHE A 238 9.03 10.68 -13.71
CA PHE A 238 10.14 11.54 -14.13
C PHE A 238 10.85 12.22 -12.95
N LYS A 239 10.38 12.06 -11.71
CA LYS A 239 10.91 12.74 -10.51
C LYS A 239 11.19 11.81 -9.34
N VAL A 240 10.53 10.64 -9.26
CA VAL A 240 10.79 9.66 -8.18
C VAL A 240 12.07 8.87 -8.48
N THR A 241 12.73 8.46 -7.41
CA THR A 241 14.00 7.73 -7.46
C THR A 241 13.91 6.46 -8.31
N SER A 242 14.99 6.14 -9.03
CA SER A 242 15.13 4.92 -9.82
C SER A 242 15.00 3.63 -8.99
N MET A 243 15.03 3.71 -7.67
CA MET A 243 14.77 2.56 -6.79
C MET A 243 13.41 1.91 -7.06
N TRP A 244 12.41 2.68 -7.51
CA TRP A 244 11.11 2.14 -7.91
C TRP A 244 11.14 1.18 -9.11
N GLY A 245 12.25 1.11 -9.84
CA GLY A 245 12.49 0.08 -10.84
C GLY A 245 12.50 -1.36 -10.27
N LEU A 246 12.65 -1.52 -8.95
CA LEU A 246 12.56 -2.81 -8.27
C LEU A 246 11.20 -3.52 -8.46
N VAL A 247 10.13 -2.76 -8.76
CA VAL A 247 8.78 -3.31 -8.88
C VAL A 247 8.68 -4.31 -10.03
N CYS A 248 9.41 -4.10 -11.13
CA CYS A 248 9.41 -5.05 -12.25
C CYS A 248 9.95 -6.43 -11.84
N HIS A 249 11.02 -6.49 -11.02
CA HIS A 249 11.52 -7.76 -10.48
C HIS A 249 10.57 -8.37 -9.44
N LEU A 250 9.95 -7.53 -8.62
CA LEU A 250 8.98 -7.94 -7.62
C LEU A 250 7.77 -8.63 -8.28
N GLU A 251 7.23 -8.06 -9.36
CA GLU A 251 6.12 -8.63 -10.13
C GLU A 251 6.52 -9.92 -10.84
N LYS A 252 7.72 -9.96 -11.44
CA LYS A 252 8.27 -11.19 -12.01
C LYS A 252 8.38 -12.31 -10.97
N THR A 253 8.87 -11.98 -9.77
CA THR A 253 9.18 -13.00 -8.73
C THR A 253 7.91 -13.50 -8.04
N TYR A 254 7.02 -12.60 -7.66
CA TYR A 254 5.85 -12.94 -6.84
C TYR A 254 4.53 -12.92 -7.62
N GLY A 255 4.51 -12.37 -8.83
CA GLY A 255 3.28 -12.17 -9.59
C GLY A 255 2.38 -11.07 -9.01
N VAL A 256 1.24 -10.91 -9.65
CA VAL A 256 0.14 -10.05 -9.20
C VAL A 256 -1.05 -10.92 -8.85
N HIS A 257 -1.64 -10.66 -7.69
CA HIS A 257 -2.75 -11.45 -7.16
C HIS A 257 -3.97 -10.57 -6.90
N TYR A 258 -5.11 -11.22 -6.89
CA TYR A 258 -6.39 -10.65 -6.48
C TYR A 258 -7.02 -11.49 -5.37
N ALA A 259 -7.56 -10.84 -4.35
CA ALA A 259 -8.32 -11.50 -3.30
C ALA A 259 -9.77 -11.69 -3.77
N ILE A 260 -10.24 -12.93 -3.81
CA ILE A 260 -11.65 -13.22 -4.08
C ILE A 260 -12.51 -12.57 -2.99
N GLY A 261 -13.54 -11.87 -3.40
CA GLY A 261 -14.31 -11.00 -2.51
C GLY A 261 -13.78 -9.57 -2.41
N GLY A 262 -12.78 -9.20 -3.26
CA GLY A 262 -12.16 -7.86 -3.29
C GLY A 262 -11.11 -7.67 -2.20
N SER A 263 -10.41 -6.56 -2.26
CA SER A 263 -9.39 -6.20 -1.24
C SER A 263 -9.97 -6.08 0.16
N VAL A 264 -11.25 -5.75 0.28
CA VAL A 264 -11.98 -5.70 1.56
C VAL A 264 -12.02 -7.06 2.26
N SER A 265 -11.94 -8.17 1.53
CA SER A 265 -11.92 -9.52 2.13
C SER A 265 -10.67 -9.71 3.01
N ILE A 266 -9.53 -9.16 2.62
CA ILE A 266 -8.31 -9.15 3.43
C ILE A 266 -8.52 -8.33 4.71
N ALA A 267 -9.11 -7.13 4.61
CA ALA A 267 -9.36 -6.29 5.78
C ALA A 267 -10.36 -6.94 6.76
N LYS A 268 -11.43 -7.56 6.24
CA LYS A 268 -12.38 -8.34 7.04
C LYS A 268 -11.70 -9.52 7.74
N ALA A 269 -10.82 -10.22 7.04
CA ALA A 269 -10.04 -11.32 7.62
C ALA A 269 -9.09 -10.84 8.73
N MET A 270 -8.41 -9.70 8.54
CA MET A 270 -7.58 -9.07 9.58
C MET A 270 -8.41 -8.70 10.81
N SER A 271 -9.58 -8.11 10.60
CA SER A 271 -10.51 -7.73 11.68
C SER A 271 -10.99 -8.96 12.45
N LYS A 272 -11.28 -10.07 11.77
CA LYS A 272 -11.63 -11.34 12.40
C LYS A 272 -10.52 -11.83 13.33
N VAL A 273 -9.25 -11.78 12.89
CA VAL A 273 -8.11 -12.17 13.74
C VAL A 273 -7.99 -11.26 14.97
N ILE A 274 -8.20 -9.94 14.82
CA ILE A 274 -8.16 -8.98 15.94
C ILE A 274 -9.23 -9.33 17.00
N VAL A 275 -10.45 -9.64 16.56
CA VAL A 275 -11.56 -10.05 17.47
C VAL A 275 -11.24 -11.40 18.11
N GLU A 276 -10.71 -12.38 17.38
CA GLU A 276 -10.30 -13.69 17.90
C GLU A 276 -9.16 -13.56 18.95
N GLN A 277 -8.35 -12.50 18.91
CA GLN A 277 -7.37 -12.18 19.94
C GLN A 277 -7.99 -11.52 21.19
N GLY A 278 -9.32 -11.30 21.23
CA GLY A 278 -10.03 -10.63 22.33
C GLY A 278 -9.87 -9.11 22.32
N ASN A 279 -9.52 -8.52 21.18
CA ASN A 279 -9.37 -7.08 20.97
C ASN A 279 -10.65 -6.46 20.38
N GLU A 280 -10.74 -5.13 20.43
CA GLU A 280 -11.94 -4.38 20.07
C GLU A 280 -11.78 -3.62 18.76
N LEU A 281 -12.85 -3.58 17.94
CA LEU A 281 -12.96 -2.77 16.74
C LEU A 281 -14.22 -1.90 16.85
N ARG A 282 -14.05 -0.57 16.76
CA ARG A 282 -15.12 0.44 16.78
C ARG A 282 -15.13 1.17 15.45
N LEU A 283 -16.10 0.84 14.61
CA LEU A 283 -16.41 1.58 13.39
C LEU A 283 -17.34 2.75 13.70
N ASN A 284 -17.62 3.63 12.74
CA ASN A 284 -18.39 4.86 12.90
C ASN A 284 -17.91 5.70 14.11
N THR A 285 -16.58 5.65 14.38
CA THR A 285 -15.97 6.27 15.55
C THR A 285 -14.81 7.16 15.10
N GLN A 286 -15.08 8.44 14.94
CA GLN A 286 -14.08 9.42 14.51
C GLN A 286 -13.26 9.91 15.69
N VAL A 287 -11.94 9.95 15.51
CA VAL A 287 -11.00 10.61 16.43
C VAL A 287 -10.76 12.04 15.95
N ASP A 288 -10.95 13.00 16.84
CA ASP A 288 -10.73 14.41 16.55
C ASP A 288 -9.40 14.93 17.15
N GLU A 289 -8.89 14.26 18.20
CA GLU A 289 -7.63 14.68 18.83
C GLU A 289 -6.86 13.49 19.42
N ILE A 290 -5.54 13.52 19.29
CA ILE A 290 -4.62 12.68 20.06
C ILE A 290 -4.24 13.47 21.31
N ILE A 291 -4.68 13.00 22.47
CA ILE A 291 -4.48 13.67 23.75
C ILE A 291 -3.04 13.47 24.23
N THR A 292 -2.41 14.56 24.67
CA THR A 292 -1.08 14.53 25.27
C THR A 292 -1.12 15.06 26.70
N SER A 293 -0.37 14.45 27.60
CA SER A 293 -0.19 14.88 28.98
C SER A 293 1.31 14.87 29.32
N ALA A 294 1.84 15.95 29.86
CA ALA A 294 3.26 16.12 30.13
C ALA A 294 4.16 15.79 28.90
N GLY A 295 3.71 16.12 27.69
CA GLY A 295 4.45 15.89 26.45
C GLY A 295 4.40 14.44 25.92
N LYS A 296 3.74 13.52 26.61
CA LYS A 296 3.54 12.12 26.20
C LYS A 296 2.09 11.90 25.78
N VAL A 297 1.87 10.98 24.83
CA VAL A 297 0.52 10.56 24.45
C VAL A 297 -0.17 9.86 25.61
N SER A 298 -1.46 10.17 25.84
CA SER A 298 -2.28 9.59 26.92
C SER A 298 -3.63 9.03 26.47
N GLY A 299 -3.97 9.14 25.20
CA GLY A 299 -5.21 8.63 24.63
C GLY A 299 -5.69 9.41 23.42
N VAL A 300 -6.96 9.27 23.11
CA VAL A 300 -7.64 10.01 22.03
C VAL A 300 -8.95 10.61 22.51
N ARG A 301 -9.38 11.71 21.89
CA ARG A 301 -10.71 12.28 22.02
C ARG A 301 -11.50 12.00 20.76
N LEU A 302 -12.71 11.50 20.92
CA LEU A 302 -13.64 11.21 19.84
C LEU A 302 -14.46 12.46 19.48
N SER A 303 -15.11 12.44 18.30
CA SER A 303 -15.96 13.52 17.82
C SER A 303 -17.19 13.79 18.70
N ASP A 304 -17.63 12.82 19.51
CA ASP A 304 -18.68 12.97 20.50
C ASP A 304 -18.20 13.53 21.86
N GLY A 305 -16.92 13.92 21.93
CA GLY A 305 -16.27 14.46 23.13
C GLY A 305 -15.76 13.43 24.11
N LYS A 306 -16.06 12.15 23.95
CA LYS A 306 -15.57 11.09 24.85
C LYS A 306 -14.07 10.89 24.66
N GLU A 307 -13.39 10.59 25.77
CA GLU A 307 -11.98 10.25 25.79
C GLU A 307 -11.77 8.75 26.02
N ILE A 308 -10.81 8.19 25.27
CA ILE A 308 -10.32 6.84 25.50
C ILE A 308 -8.87 6.96 25.91
N ARG A 309 -8.55 6.56 27.16
CA ARG A 309 -7.19 6.55 27.70
C ARG A 309 -6.40 5.37 27.14
N ALA A 310 -5.10 5.58 26.86
CA ALA A 310 -4.20 4.55 26.37
C ALA A 310 -2.74 4.86 26.75
N ASP A 311 -1.94 3.80 26.85
CA ASP A 311 -0.50 3.90 27.10
C ASP A 311 0.27 4.28 25.82
N ILE A 312 -0.24 3.81 24.67
CA ILE A 312 0.32 4.11 23.35
C ILE A 312 -0.80 4.33 22.33
N VAL A 313 -0.54 5.17 21.34
CA VAL A 313 -1.42 5.42 20.19
C VAL A 313 -0.67 5.13 18.89
N ILE A 314 -1.29 4.33 18.03
CA ILE A 314 -0.80 4.04 16.69
C ILE A 314 -1.71 4.76 15.69
N SER A 315 -1.19 5.75 14.98
CA SER A 315 -1.94 6.45 13.94
C SER A 315 -1.72 5.80 12.57
N ASN A 316 -2.79 5.28 11.98
CA ASN A 316 -2.87 4.87 10.58
C ASN A 316 -3.59 5.92 9.73
N ALA A 317 -4.01 7.04 10.31
CA ALA A 317 -4.44 8.20 9.57
C ALA A 317 -3.26 8.78 8.77
N ASP A 318 -3.56 9.49 7.68
CA ASP A 318 -2.50 10.16 6.92
C ASP A 318 -1.61 10.99 7.86
N SER A 319 -0.28 10.92 7.66
CA SER A 319 0.67 11.62 8.54
C SER A 319 0.45 13.14 8.54
N GLY A 320 0.02 13.70 7.40
CA GLY A 320 -0.36 15.11 7.32
C GLY A 320 -1.61 15.42 8.15
N HIS A 321 -2.60 14.52 8.18
CA HIS A 321 -3.76 14.64 9.05
C HIS A 321 -3.39 14.42 10.53
N THR A 322 -2.56 13.43 10.82
CA THR A 322 -2.09 13.15 12.18
C THR A 322 -1.41 14.38 12.80
N TYR A 323 -0.41 14.94 12.13
CA TYR A 323 0.32 16.09 12.65
C TYR A 323 -0.41 17.42 12.44
N GLY A 324 -1.19 17.58 11.35
CA GLY A 324 -1.87 18.82 11.02
C GLY A 324 -3.20 19.02 11.73
N SER A 325 -3.93 17.92 12.04
CA SER A 325 -5.28 17.97 12.60
C SER A 325 -5.39 17.33 13.97
N LEU A 326 -4.98 16.04 14.10
CA LEU A 326 -5.14 15.29 15.37
C LEU A 326 -4.22 15.79 16.49
N LEU A 327 -3.12 16.46 16.15
CA LEU A 327 -2.18 17.10 17.08
C LEU A 327 -2.20 18.63 16.96
N LYS A 328 -3.33 19.22 16.54
CA LYS A 328 -3.46 20.65 16.28
C LYS A 328 -3.11 21.50 17.47
N SER A 329 -3.58 21.14 18.65
CA SER A 329 -3.42 21.90 19.89
C SER A 329 -2.04 21.77 20.52
N THR A 330 -1.14 20.95 19.96
CA THR A 330 0.14 20.61 20.57
C THR A 330 1.31 21.18 19.77
N LYS A 331 2.31 21.76 20.48
CA LYS A 331 3.52 22.31 19.86
C LYS A 331 4.36 21.18 19.25
N LYS A 332 4.58 21.25 17.94
CA LYS A 332 5.38 20.30 17.16
C LYS A 332 6.74 20.89 16.83
N LYS A 333 7.82 20.11 16.97
CA LYS A 333 9.20 20.52 16.67
C LYS A 333 9.59 20.14 15.22
N ARG A 334 9.31 18.90 14.81
CA ARG A 334 9.75 18.37 13.52
C ARG A 334 8.72 18.51 12.40
N TRP A 335 7.48 18.11 12.64
CA TRP A 335 6.39 18.13 11.64
C TRP A 335 5.44 19.31 11.88
N THR A 336 6.04 20.52 11.84
CA THR A 336 5.29 21.78 11.99
C THR A 336 4.34 22.00 10.81
N ASP A 337 3.31 22.81 11.01
CA ASP A 337 2.33 23.14 9.96
C ASP A 337 2.99 23.78 8.74
N GLY A 338 4.01 24.64 8.95
CA GLY A 338 4.81 25.22 7.88
C GLY A 338 5.61 24.19 7.08
N LYS A 339 6.12 23.12 7.74
CA LYS A 339 6.80 22.03 7.05
C LYS A 339 5.82 21.19 6.27
N LEU A 340 4.65 20.85 6.83
CA LEU A 340 3.60 20.08 6.16
C LEU A 340 3.09 20.80 4.90
N LYS A 341 2.90 22.12 4.97
CA LYS A 341 2.49 22.96 3.82
C LYS A 341 3.51 22.95 2.68
N ARG A 342 4.81 22.79 2.98
CA ARG A 342 5.88 22.76 1.97
C ARG A 342 6.12 21.36 1.38
N GLN A 343 5.50 20.31 1.92
CA GLN A 343 5.63 18.97 1.35
C GLN A 343 4.95 18.88 -0.03
N ARG A 344 5.50 18.04 -0.89
CA ARG A 344 4.86 17.64 -2.14
C ARG A 344 3.95 16.45 -1.85
N TRP A 345 2.66 16.65 -2.10
CA TRP A 345 1.64 15.61 -1.97
C TRP A 345 1.47 14.87 -3.29
N SER A 346 1.08 13.62 -3.23
CA SER A 346 0.79 12.83 -4.42
C SER A 346 -0.34 13.44 -5.24
N MET A 347 -0.48 13.02 -6.47
CA MET A 347 -1.64 13.38 -7.27
C MET A 347 -2.94 12.99 -6.56
N GLY A 348 -4.02 13.65 -6.92
CA GLY A 348 -5.39 13.23 -6.66
C GLY A 348 -5.80 12.10 -7.63
N LEU A 349 -6.91 11.47 -7.34
CA LEU A 349 -7.50 10.44 -8.17
C LEU A 349 -8.93 10.81 -8.51
N PHE A 350 -9.26 10.67 -9.79
CA PHE A 350 -10.64 10.56 -10.24
C PHE A 350 -10.90 9.09 -10.53
N VAL A 351 -11.92 8.53 -9.91
CA VAL A 351 -12.28 7.12 -10.11
C VAL A 351 -13.75 7.04 -10.48
N TRP A 352 -14.03 6.46 -11.63
CA TRP A 352 -15.37 6.12 -12.05
C TRP A 352 -15.62 4.63 -11.86
N TYR A 353 -16.55 4.30 -11.00
CA TYR A 353 -17.05 2.94 -10.74
C TYR A 353 -18.32 2.75 -11.55
N PHE A 354 -18.40 1.66 -12.30
CA PHE A 354 -19.59 1.38 -13.10
C PHE A 354 -19.87 -0.11 -13.23
N GLY A 355 -21.16 -0.42 -13.28
CA GLY A 355 -21.70 -1.74 -13.53
C GLY A 355 -22.35 -1.81 -14.90
N THR A 356 -22.29 -2.98 -15.51
CA THR A 356 -22.88 -3.20 -16.85
C THR A 356 -23.68 -4.50 -16.89
N LYS A 357 -24.59 -4.62 -17.86
CA LYS A 357 -25.36 -5.83 -18.16
C LYS A 357 -24.98 -6.39 -19.51
N ASP A 358 -25.01 -7.72 -19.66
CA ASP A 358 -24.84 -8.47 -20.92
C ASP A 358 -23.50 -8.19 -21.66
N THR A 359 -22.44 -7.90 -20.91
CA THR A 359 -21.15 -7.48 -21.45
C THR A 359 -20.05 -8.53 -21.34
N ARG A 360 -20.28 -9.61 -20.57
CA ARG A 360 -19.26 -10.63 -20.31
C ARG A 360 -18.66 -11.23 -21.59
N SER A 361 -19.50 -11.55 -22.57
CA SER A 361 -19.10 -12.08 -23.86
C SER A 361 -18.70 -10.99 -24.86
N LEU A 362 -19.30 -9.80 -24.74
CA LEU A 362 -19.04 -8.67 -25.63
C LEU A 362 -17.59 -8.18 -25.50
N TRP A 363 -17.07 -8.08 -24.29
CA TRP A 363 -15.72 -7.59 -24.01
C TRP A 363 -14.77 -8.69 -23.51
N LYS A 364 -14.88 -9.90 -24.09
CA LYS A 364 -14.07 -11.07 -23.71
C LYS A 364 -12.55 -10.81 -23.73
N ASP A 365 -12.10 -9.88 -24.58
CA ASP A 365 -10.68 -9.53 -24.77
C ASP A 365 -10.21 -8.37 -23.88
N VAL A 366 -11.05 -7.94 -22.92
CA VAL A 366 -10.67 -6.95 -21.90
C VAL A 366 -10.21 -7.67 -20.66
N ASP A 367 -8.93 -7.52 -20.36
CA ASP A 367 -8.27 -8.19 -19.24
C ASP A 367 -8.68 -7.64 -17.87
N PHE A 368 -8.24 -8.34 -16.84
CA PHE A 368 -8.47 -8.01 -15.44
C PHE A 368 -7.92 -6.61 -15.07
N HIS A 369 -6.73 -6.28 -15.56
CA HIS A 369 -6.10 -4.96 -15.44
C HIS A 369 -5.71 -4.44 -16.81
N THR A 370 -6.22 -3.29 -17.19
CA THR A 370 -5.86 -2.64 -18.45
C THR A 370 -5.41 -1.21 -18.20
N VAL A 371 -4.23 -0.85 -18.70
CA VAL A 371 -3.74 0.54 -18.71
C VAL A 371 -3.95 1.09 -20.10
N VAL A 372 -4.74 2.14 -20.23
CA VAL A 372 -4.96 2.85 -21.48
C VAL A 372 -4.12 4.13 -21.45
N ASN A 373 -3.05 4.18 -22.23
CA ASN A 373 -2.19 5.35 -22.28
C ASN A 373 -2.72 6.43 -23.21
N GLY A 374 -2.73 7.66 -22.71
CA GLY A 374 -2.97 8.84 -23.54
C GLY A 374 -1.76 9.21 -24.42
N PRO A 375 -1.98 10.04 -25.46
CA PRO A 375 -0.95 10.33 -26.48
C PRO A 375 0.21 11.19 -25.94
N ARG A 376 0.02 11.95 -24.88
CA ARG A 376 1.02 12.88 -24.32
C ARG A 376 1.52 12.45 -22.94
N TYR A 377 1.99 11.21 -22.79
CA TYR A 377 2.34 10.65 -21.47
C TYR A 377 3.16 11.61 -20.58
N ARG A 378 4.29 12.13 -21.10
CA ARG A 378 5.13 13.10 -20.36
C ARG A 378 4.42 14.42 -20.11
N GLY A 379 3.69 14.95 -21.09
CA GLY A 379 2.91 16.17 -20.97
C GLY A 379 1.79 16.03 -19.95
N LEU A 380 1.06 14.92 -19.99
CA LEU A 380 0.00 14.61 -19.03
C LEU A 380 0.54 14.52 -17.59
N VAL A 381 1.65 13.83 -17.37
CA VAL A 381 2.28 13.77 -16.05
C VAL A 381 2.75 15.16 -15.59
N ASN A 382 3.24 16.00 -16.49
CA ASN A 382 3.59 17.39 -16.15
C ASN A 382 2.37 18.22 -15.78
N ASP A 383 1.28 18.12 -16.54
CA ASP A 383 0.02 18.80 -16.25
C ASP A 383 -0.49 18.45 -14.84
N ILE A 384 -0.45 17.16 -14.47
CA ILE A 384 -0.95 16.67 -13.18
C ILE A 384 -0.04 17.08 -11.99
N PHE A 385 1.27 16.87 -12.10
CA PHE A 385 2.19 16.97 -10.95
C PHE A 385 2.90 18.32 -10.83
N VAL A 386 2.92 19.11 -11.89
CA VAL A 386 3.67 20.38 -11.92
C VAL A 386 2.76 21.57 -12.15
N GLU A 387 1.93 21.51 -13.20
CA GLU A 387 1.06 22.62 -13.58
C GLU A 387 -0.24 22.67 -12.77
N GLY A 388 -0.68 21.54 -12.21
CA GLY A 388 -1.97 21.45 -11.52
C GLY A 388 -3.17 21.60 -12.44
N LYS A 389 -3.05 21.22 -13.72
CA LYS A 389 -4.07 21.34 -14.75
C LYS A 389 -4.76 20.02 -14.99
N LEU A 390 -6.11 20.07 -15.13
CA LEU A 390 -6.88 18.95 -15.63
C LEU A 390 -6.73 18.88 -17.15
N ALA A 391 -5.98 17.90 -17.63
CA ALA A 391 -5.74 17.74 -19.06
C ALA A 391 -6.99 17.28 -19.80
N LYS A 392 -7.06 17.58 -21.12
CA LYS A 392 -8.14 17.09 -22.00
C LYS A 392 -7.92 15.64 -22.38
N ASP A 393 -6.67 15.22 -22.60
CA ASP A 393 -6.28 13.83 -22.76
C ASP A 393 -6.06 13.19 -21.39
N MET A 394 -6.15 11.87 -21.33
CA MET A 394 -5.98 11.13 -20.09
C MET A 394 -5.31 9.77 -20.33
N SER A 395 -4.70 9.24 -19.27
CA SER A 395 -4.35 7.83 -19.18
C SER A 395 -5.24 7.20 -18.10
N LEU A 396 -5.73 6.01 -18.35
CA LEU A 396 -6.66 5.32 -17.48
C LEU A 396 -6.07 3.99 -17.01
N TYR A 397 -6.30 3.68 -15.75
CA TYR A 397 -6.17 2.32 -15.26
C TYR A 397 -7.57 1.74 -15.07
N VAL A 398 -7.86 0.64 -15.77
CA VAL A 398 -9.16 -0.03 -15.76
C VAL A 398 -9.03 -1.37 -15.06
N HIS A 399 -9.88 -1.60 -14.08
CA HIS A 399 -9.98 -2.85 -13.35
C HIS A 399 -11.34 -3.51 -13.60
N ARG A 400 -11.32 -4.81 -13.97
CA ARG A 400 -12.49 -5.63 -14.24
C ARG A 400 -12.48 -6.89 -13.35
N PRO A 401 -12.91 -6.79 -12.06
CA PRO A 401 -12.86 -7.91 -11.12
C PRO A 401 -13.71 -9.12 -11.55
N SER A 402 -14.78 -8.89 -12.27
CA SER A 402 -15.75 -9.90 -12.68
C SER A 402 -15.18 -11.04 -13.53
N VAL A 403 -14.03 -10.84 -14.20
CA VAL A 403 -13.31 -11.92 -14.93
C VAL A 403 -12.52 -12.85 -14.01
N ALA A 404 -12.27 -12.45 -12.78
CA ALA A 404 -11.57 -13.25 -11.76
C ALA A 404 -12.51 -13.79 -10.70
N ASP A 405 -13.53 -13.00 -10.37
CA ASP A 405 -14.52 -13.25 -9.35
C ASP A 405 -15.91 -12.97 -9.91
N PRO A 406 -16.61 -14.01 -10.40
CA PRO A 406 -17.95 -13.85 -10.98
C PRO A 406 -18.97 -13.24 -9.98
N THR A 407 -18.71 -13.31 -8.66
CA THR A 407 -19.60 -12.73 -7.65
C THR A 407 -19.49 -11.21 -7.54
N ALA A 408 -18.53 -10.60 -8.25
CA ALA A 408 -18.36 -9.15 -8.28
C ALA A 408 -19.41 -8.41 -9.12
N ALA A 409 -20.20 -9.13 -9.94
CA ALA A 409 -21.21 -8.56 -10.84
C ALA A 409 -22.44 -9.47 -10.95
N PRO A 410 -23.59 -8.94 -11.38
CA PRO A 410 -24.74 -9.75 -11.79
C PRO A 410 -24.38 -10.72 -12.95
N LYS A 411 -25.20 -11.73 -13.13
CA LYS A 411 -25.02 -12.74 -14.20
C LYS A 411 -24.90 -12.04 -15.56
N ASN A 412 -23.90 -12.44 -16.35
CA ASN A 412 -23.55 -11.90 -17.65
C ASN A 412 -23.10 -10.42 -17.66
N GLY A 413 -23.19 -9.71 -16.54
CA GLY A 413 -22.71 -8.35 -16.40
C GLY A 413 -21.26 -8.28 -15.96
N ASP A 414 -20.72 -7.07 -15.95
CA ASP A 414 -19.38 -6.78 -15.47
C ASP A 414 -19.36 -5.61 -14.51
N THR A 415 -18.42 -5.65 -13.60
CA THR A 415 -18.08 -4.55 -12.70
C THR A 415 -16.73 -3.98 -13.12
N PHE A 416 -16.64 -2.67 -13.14
CA PHE A 416 -15.42 -1.96 -13.48
C PHE A 416 -15.13 -0.82 -12.50
N TYR A 417 -13.90 -0.44 -12.41
CA TYR A 417 -13.55 0.95 -12.18
C TYR A 417 -12.51 1.44 -13.20
N ALA A 418 -12.63 2.72 -13.57
CA ALA A 418 -11.65 3.44 -14.37
C ALA A 418 -11.04 4.55 -13.51
N LEU A 419 -9.74 4.47 -13.27
CA LEU A 419 -8.99 5.43 -12.48
C LEU A 419 -8.16 6.32 -13.40
N SER A 420 -8.32 7.63 -13.25
CA SER A 420 -7.49 8.66 -13.87
C SER A 420 -6.69 9.40 -12.81
N PRO A 421 -5.36 9.49 -12.90
CA PRO A 421 -4.59 10.41 -12.09
C PRO A 421 -4.94 11.85 -12.49
N VAL A 422 -5.16 12.70 -11.47
CA VAL A 422 -5.54 14.11 -11.65
C VAL A 422 -4.79 14.99 -10.66
N PRO A 423 -4.74 16.34 -10.85
CA PRO A 423 -4.13 17.22 -9.86
C PRO A 423 -4.81 17.10 -8.50
N ASN A 424 -4.03 17.18 -7.42
CA ASN A 424 -4.58 17.28 -6.08
C ASN A 424 -5.09 18.73 -5.80
N LEU A 425 -5.82 18.92 -4.70
CA LEU A 425 -6.45 20.20 -4.33
C LEU A 425 -5.46 21.23 -3.76
N GLY A 426 -4.16 20.95 -3.72
CA GLY A 426 -3.14 21.84 -3.16
C GLY A 426 -2.57 22.86 -4.16
N PHE A 427 -2.96 22.82 -5.42
CA PHE A 427 -2.58 23.81 -6.42
C PHE A 427 -3.36 25.10 -6.25
N LYS A 428 -2.74 26.25 -6.59
CA LYS A 428 -3.37 27.58 -6.47
C LYS A 428 -4.69 27.67 -7.25
N ASN A 429 -4.70 27.09 -8.47
CA ASN A 429 -5.88 27.01 -9.32
C ASN A 429 -6.36 25.56 -9.35
N SER A 430 -6.75 25.01 -8.19
CA SER A 430 -7.25 23.65 -8.11
C SER A 430 -8.55 23.48 -8.90
N VAL A 431 -8.75 22.28 -9.43
CA VAL A 431 -9.97 21.91 -10.16
C VAL A 431 -11.19 22.01 -9.24
N ASP A 432 -12.23 22.69 -9.70
CA ASP A 432 -13.53 22.66 -9.01
C ASP A 432 -14.28 21.37 -9.37
N TRP A 433 -14.08 20.35 -8.55
CA TRP A 433 -14.69 19.03 -8.76
C TRP A 433 -16.20 19.00 -8.57
N ARG A 434 -16.81 20.04 -8.01
CA ARG A 434 -18.28 20.13 -7.95
C ARG A 434 -18.89 20.41 -9.34
N GLN A 435 -18.15 21.11 -10.18
CA GLN A 435 -18.54 21.44 -11.54
C GLN A 435 -17.94 20.46 -12.57
N GLU A 436 -16.68 20.04 -12.39
CA GLU A 436 -15.92 19.27 -13.38
C GLU A 436 -16.12 17.74 -13.28
N ALA A 437 -16.68 17.22 -12.18
CA ALA A 437 -16.74 15.77 -11.96
C ALA A 437 -17.54 15.04 -13.04
N GLU A 438 -18.74 15.52 -13.37
CA GLU A 438 -19.60 14.88 -14.37
C GLU A 438 -19.08 15.10 -15.81
N PRO A 439 -18.69 16.31 -16.24
CA PRO A 439 -18.02 16.48 -17.52
C PRO A 439 -16.78 15.61 -17.70
N TYR A 440 -15.99 15.43 -16.62
CA TYR A 440 -14.81 14.55 -16.70
C TYR A 440 -15.20 13.08 -16.79
N ARG A 441 -16.22 12.63 -16.07
CA ARG A 441 -16.77 11.28 -16.18
C ARG A 441 -17.20 10.97 -17.61
N GLN A 442 -17.90 11.90 -18.27
CA GLN A 442 -18.32 11.73 -19.66
C GLN A 442 -17.11 11.56 -20.60
N ARG A 443 -16.07 12.38 -20.45
CA ARG A 443 -14.82 12.22 -21.21
C ARG A 443 -14.13 10.87 -20.96
N VAL A 444 -14.15 10.38 -19.72
CA VAL A 444 -13.64 9.03 -19.39
C VAL A 444 -14.47 7.97 -20.09
N GLN A 445 -15.79 8.07 -20.06
CA GLN A 445 -16.70 7.15 -20.74
C GLN A 445 -16.45 7.12 -22.25
N GLU A 446 -16.41 8.28 -22.90
CA GLU A 446 -16.12 8.40 -24.34
C GLU A 446 -14.76 7.79 -24.70
N THR A 447 -13.75 8.04 -23.85
CA THR A 447 -12.40 7.46 -24.05
C THR A 447 -12.41 5.94 -23.95
N LEU A 448 -13.14 5.37 -22.98
CA LEU A 448 -13.27 3.93 -22.83
C LEU A 448 -14.08 3.31 -23.95
N GLU A 449 -15.19 3.94 -24.32
CA GLU A 449 -16.07 3.44 -25.39
C GLU A 449 -15.34 3.39 -26.74
N LYS A 450 -14.55 4.41 -27.04
CA LYS A 450 -13.74 4.48 -28.25
C LYS A 450 -12.59 3.46 -28.27
N ASN A 451 -11.90 3.23 -27.13
CA ASN A 451 -10.61 2.53 -27.15
C ASN A 451 -10.64 1.13 -26.54
N LEU A 452 -11.64 0.79 -25.72
CA LEU A 452 -11.62 -0.44 -24.93
C LEU A 452 -12.97 -1.15 -24.82
N LEU A 453 -14.07 -0.41 -24.63
CA LEU A 453 -15.40 -0.94 -24.29
C LEU A 453 -16.46 -0.43 -25.28
N PRO A 454 -16.42 -0.84 -26.55
CA PRO A 454 -17.39 -0.35 -27.55
C PRO A 454 -18.83 -0.66 -27.10
N GLY A 455 -19.74 0.33 -27.29
CA GLY A 455 -21.14 0.26 -26.88
C GLY A 455 -21.36 0.38 -25.36
N LEU A 456 -20.40 0.90 -24.60
CA LEU A 456 -20.48 1.02 -23.14
C LEU A 456 -21.74 1.76 -22.68
N SER A 457 -22.13 2.81 -23.40
CA SER A 457 -23.29 3.65 -23.06
C SER A 457 -24.60 2.85 -22.98
N ASP A 458 -24.78 1.85 -23.85
CA ASP A 458 -26.01 1.05 -23.96
C ASP A 458 -26.14 -0.02 -22.87
N HIS A 459 -25.04 -0.33 -22.21
CA HIS A 459 -24.94 -1.43 -21.24
C HIS A 459 -24.81 -0.98 -19.78
N LEU A 460 -24.69 0.33 -19.51
CA LEU A 460 -24.54 0.85 -18.15
C LEU A 460 -25.78 0.57 -17.29
N THR A 461 -25.54 0.09 -16.07
CA THR A 461 -26.58 -0.16 -15.05
C THR A 461 -26.35 0.62 -13.77
N GLU A 462 -25.07 0.78 -13.39
CA GLU A 462 -24.66 1.52 -12.19
C GLU A 462 -23.52 2.47 -12.52
N SER A 463 -23.54 3.63 -11.88
CA SER A 463 -22.50 4.66 -12.03
C SER A 463 -22.26 5.37 -10.70
N HIS A 464 -20.98 5.50 -10.33
CA HIS A 464 -20.57 6.20 -9.14
C HIS A 464 -19.16 6.77 -9.35
N ILE A 465 -18.90 7.99 -8.89
CA ILE A 465 -17.60 8.66 -9.02
C ILE A 465 -17.02 8.98 -7.65
N MET A 466 -15.69 8.96 -7.57
CA MET A 466 -14.92 9.55 -6.48
C MET A 466 -13.89 10.52 -7.05
N THR A 467 -13.81 11.68 -6.46
CA THR A 467 -12.95 12.80 -6.84
C THR A 467 -11.92 13.08 -5.72
N PRO A 468 -10.94 13.95 -5.92
CA PRO A 468 -10.08 14.41 -4.82
C PRO A 468 -10.83 15.01 -3.62
N LEU A 469 -12.05 15.55 -3.80
CA LEU A 469 -12.88 15.99 -2.67
C LEU A 469 -13.29 14.81 -1.80
N ASP A 470 -13.73 13.70 -2.40
CA ASP A 470 -14.12 12.49 -1.68
C ASP A 470 -12.92 11.86 -0.94
N PHE A 471 -11.73 11.87 -1.53
CA PHE A 471 -10.51 11.45 -0.84
C PHE A 471 -10.19 12.32 0.36
N LYS A 472 -10.40 13.63 0.27
CA LYS A 472 -10.24 14.58 1.39
C LYS A 472 -11.27 14.34 2.49
N GLU A 473 -12.52 14.13 2.15
CA GLU A 473 -13.63 14.00 3.11
C GLU A 473 -13.69 12.59 3.72
N ARG A 474 -13.66 11.56 2.88
CA ARG A 474 -13.78 10.16 3.31
C ARG A 474 -12.54 9.66 4.05
N TYR A 475 -11.35 9.92 3.50
CA TYR A 475 -10.09 9.40 4.04
C TYR A 475 -9.26 10.44 4.78
N LEU A 476 -9.74 11.67 4.92
CA LEU A 476 -9.03 12.78 5.57
C LEU A 476 -7.63 13.00 4.96
N SER A 477 -7.51 12.74 3.65
CA SER A 477 -6.25 12.87 2.92
C SER A 477 -5.93 14.35 2.69
N PRO A 478 -4.75 14.83 3.09
CA PRO A 478 -4.34 16.21 2.81
C PRO A 478 -4.42 16.50 1.31
N PHE A 479 -5.10 17.62 0.97
CA PHE A 479 -5.33 18.05 -0.40
C PHE A 479 -5.98 17.01 -1.32
N GLY A 480 -6.73 16.06 -0.78
CA GLY A 480 -7.35 14.99 -1.57
C GLY A 480 -6.35 14.08 -2.28
N SER A 481 -5.13 13.98 -1.76
CA SER A 481 -4.08 13.14 -2.33
C SER A 481 -4.44 11.66 -2.25
N GLY A 482 -4.19 10.90 -3.31
CA GLY A 482 -4.50 9.46 -3.36
C GLY A 482 -3.60 8.62 -2.44
N PHE A 483 -2.33 9.03 -2.22
CA PHE A 483 -1.27 8.20 -1.64
C PHE A 483 -0.41 8.91 -0.58
N SER A 484 -0.90 10.00 0.06
CA SER A 484 -0.11 10.82 0.98
C SER A 484 1.01 11.60 0.27
N MET A 485 2.18 11.76 0.90
CA MET A 485 3.32 12.48 0.34
C MET A 485 3.91 11.74 -0.87
N GLU A 486 4.25 12.48 -1.93
CA GLU A 486 4.92 11.95 -3.12
C GLU A 486 6.25 11.26 -2.73
N PRO A 487 6.55 10.03 -3.21
CA PRO A 487 7.75 9.30 -2.81
C PRO A 487 9.01 9.77 -3.53
N ARG A 488 9.34 11.04 -3.40
CA ARG A 488 10.60 11.64 -3.87
C ARG A 488 11.75 11.26 -2.95
N MET A 489 12.99 11.37 -3.44
CA MET A 489 14.19 11.06 -2.67
C MET A 489 14.21 11.74 -1.30
N PHE A 490 14.00 13.06 -1.23
CA PHE A 490 13.98 13.84 0.02
C PHE A 490 12.62 13.82 0.76
N GLN A 491 11.72 12.91 0.40
CA GLN A 491 10.48 12.59 1.08
C GLN A 491 10.32 11.08 1.32
N SER A 492 11.44 10.33 1.25
CA SER A 492 11.51 8.88 1.46
C SER A 492 12.50 8.56 2.57
N ALA A 493 12.49 7.34 3.09
CA ALA A 493 13.34 6.87 4.19
C ALA A 493 13.31 7.83 5.39
N TRP A 494 14.45 8.30 5.89
CA TRP A 494 14.56 9.21 7.02
C TRP A 494 13.86 10.57 6.82
N PHE A 495 13.69 11.01 5.58
CA PHE A 495 13.02 12.29 5.27
C PHE A 495 11.49 12.20 5.37
N ARG A 496 10.92 11.00 5.42
CA ARG A 496 9.49 10.76 5.60
C ARG A 496 9.14 10.76 7.10
N PRO A 497 7.89 11.01 7.53
CA PRO A 497 7.49 10.80 8.92
C PRO A 497 7.92 9.43 9.42
N HIS A 498 8.58 9.39 10.57
CA HIS A 498 9.08 8.15 11.14
C HIS A 498 7.95 7.29 11.71
N ASN A 499 8.21 6.00 11.88
CA ASN A 499 7.25 5.07 12.47
C ASN A 499 7.08 5.26 13.99
N ILE A 500 8.01 5.97 14.66
CA ILE A 500 7.85 6.50 16.01
C ILE A 500 7.91 8.04 15.94
N SER A 501 6.97 8.70 16.60
CA SER A 501 6.97 10.17 16.63
C SER A 501 8.21 10.72 17.32
N GLU A 502 8.84 11.70 16.70
CA GLU A 502 9.99 12.40 17.23
C GLU A 502 9.61 13.40 18.34
N ASP A 503 8.36 13.84 18.34
CA ASP A 503 7.87 14.89 19.24
C ASP A 503 7.06 14.34 20.41
N PHE A 504 6.43 13.17 20.27
CA PHE A 504 5.44 12.65 21.22
C PHE A 504 5.72 11.19 21.59
N PRO A 505 6.43 10.93 22.70
CA PRO A 505 6.60 9.58 23.21
C PRO A 505 5.25 8.85 23.35
N GLY A 506 5.21 7.59 22.93
CA GLY A 506 4.00 6.77 22.92
C GLY A 506 3.14 6.92 21.66
N LEU A 507 3.48 7.82 20.73
CA LEU A 507 2.86 7.91 19.41
C LEU A 507 3.68 7.17 18.36
N TYR A 508 3.01 6.29 17.61
CA TYR A 508 3.57 5.55 16.48
C TYR A 508 2.74 5.79 15.24
N LEU A 509 3.37 5.69 14.06
CA LEU A 509 2.72 5.90 12.77
C LEU A 509 2.89 4.68 11.89
N VAL A 510 1.81 4.27 11.23
CA VAL A 510 1.77 3.22 10.20
C VAL A 510 1.04 3.71 8.96
N GLY A 511 1.11 2.96 7.88
CA GLY A 511 0.37 3.25 6.65
C GLY A 511 1.15 4.08 5.63
N ALA A 512 0.43 4.62 4.65
CA ALA A 512 1.03 5.26 3.46
C ALA A 512 1.83 6.54 3.77
N GLY A 513 1.49 7.25 4.84
CA GLY A 513 2.12 8.53 5.20
C GLY A 513 3.48 8.44 5.88
N THR A 514 3.90 7.26 6.30
CA THR A 514 5.15 7.02 7.03
C THR A 514 6.09 6.09 6.24
N HIS A 515 7.29 5.86 6.75
CA HIS A 515 8.23 4.88 6.15
C HIS A 515 7.67 3.44 6.26
N PRO A 516 7.82 2.58 5.21
CA PRO A 516 8.52 2.83 3.93
C PRO A 516 7.69 3.60 2.89
N GLY A 517 6.36 3.67 3.01
CA GLY A 517 5.51 4.43 2.12
C GLY A 517 4.26 3.69 1.65
N PRO A 518 3.58 4.20 0.60
CA PRO A 518 2.33 3.65 0.10
C PRO A 518 2.49 2.29 -0.61
N GLY A 519 1.36 1.63 -0.85
CA GLY A 519 1.24 0.29 -1.41
C GLY A 519 1.02 -0.77 -0.32
N VAL A 520 0.33 -1.87 -0.67
CA VAL A 520 0.02 -2.95 0.30
C VAL A 520 1.28 -3.46 1.01
N PRO A 521 2.38 -3.80 0.30
CA PRO A 521 3.62 -4.21 0.94
C PRO A 521 4.20 -3.15 1.88
N GLY A 522 4.17 -1.89 1.48
CA GLY A 522 4.69 -0.77 2.27
C GLY A 522 3.94 -0.58 3.58
N VAL A 523 2.60 -0.60 3.56
CA VAL A 523 1.81 -0.40 4.78
C VAL A 523 1.89 -1.59 5.74
N LEU A 524 2.03 -2.81 5.23
CA LEU A 524 2.28 -4.01 6.05
C LEU A 524 3.67 -3.96 6.70
N ALA A 525 4.69 -3.56 5.95
CA ALA A 525 6.04 -3.38 6.45
C ALA A 525 6.11 -2.26 7.50
N SER A 526 5.35 -1.17 7.34
CA SER A 526 5.27 -0.10 8.36
C SER A 526 4.75 -0.62 9.71
N ALA A 527 3.75 -1.50 9.68
CA ALA A 527 3.19 -2.14 10.88
C ALA A 527 4.20 -3.14 11.51
N GLU A 528 4.97 -3.85 10.70
CA GLU A 528 6.06 -4.69 11.18
C GLU A 528 7.15 -3.88 11.89
N ILE A 529 7.55 -2.76 11.30
CA ILE A 529 8.53 -1.84 11.90
C ILE A 529 8.02 -1.34 13.25
N VAL A 530 6.77 -0.88 13.34
CA VAL A 530 6.18 -0.42 14.61
C VAL A 530 6.16 -1.55 15.64
N ALA A 531 5.80 -2.76 15.25
CA ALA A 531 5.83 -3.90 16.18
C ALA A 531 7.24 -4.23 16.70
N LYS A 532 8.30 -4.00 15.91
CA LYS A 532 9.69 -4.15 16.36
C LYS A 532 10.12 -3.05 17.33
N LEU A 533 9.55 -1.85 17.19
CA LEU A 533 9.86 -0.69 18.05
C LEU A 533 9.14 -0.72 19.40
N ILE A 534 7.99 -1.38 19.47
CA ILE A 534 7.19 -1.51 20.69
C ILE A 534 7.62 -2.78 21.43
N PRO A 535 8.01 -2.72 22.72
CA PRO A 535 8.34 -3.91 23.51
C PRO A 535 7.12 -4.82 23.71
N ASP A 536 7.33 -6.06 24.12
CA ASP A 536 6.24 -6.93 24.57
C ASP A 536 5.66 -6.40 25.86
N CYS A 537 4.33 -6.44 26.04
CA CYS A 537 3.61 -5.84 27.17
C CYS A 537 4.16 -6.26 28.55
N ASN A 538 4.68 -7.47 28.69
CA ASN A 538 5.20 -8.01 29.96
C ASN A 538 6.72 -8.06 30.03
N SER A 539 7.45 -7.35 29.16
CA SER A 539 8.92 -7.38 29.18
C SER A 539 9.51 -6.75 30.44
N GLU A 540 8.90 -5.70 30.96
CA GLU A 540 9.35 -5.04 32.21
C GLU A 540 9.14 -5.90 33.47
N GLU A 541 8.03 -6.65 33.56
CA GLU A 541 7.80 -7.60 34.66
C GLU A 541 8.80 -8.76 34.61
N LYS A 542 9.12 -9.26 33.43
CA LYS A 542 10.15 -10.32 33.28
C LYS A 542 11.53 -9.84 33.67
N ILE A 543 11.87 -8.57 33.41
CA ILE A 543 13.12 -7.96 33.81
C ILE A 543 13.15 -7.75 35.33
N LYS A 544 12.06 -7.24 35.94
CA LYS A 544 11.93 -7.08 37.40
C LYS A 544 11.93 -8.42 38.13
N LEU A 545 11.26 -9.45 37.60
CA LEU A 545 11.30 -10.81 38.16
C LEU A 545 12.70 -11.44 38.09
N LYS A 546 13.45 -11.21 37.01
CA LYS A 546 14.84 -11.65 36.90
C LYS A 546 15.74 -10.90 37.88
N ALA A 547 15.59 -9.59 38.03
CA ALA A 547 16.34 -8.80 39.00
C ALA A 547 16.04 -9.23 40.44
N ASN A 548 14.76 -9.38 40.81
CA ASN A 548 14.36 -9.85 42.14
C ASN A 548 14.79 -11.30 42.45
N ASN A 549 14.90 -12.15 41.45
CA ASN A 549 15.42 -13.52 41.62
C ASN A 549 16.94 -13.57 41.70
N LEU A 550 17.65 -12.62 41.08
CA LEU A 550 19.10 -12.46 41.30
C LEU A 550 19.41 -11.91 42.69
N GLU A 551 18.62 -10.94 43.19
CA GLU A 551 18.79 -10.40 44.56
C GLU A 551 18.46 -11.43 45.65
N LYS A 552 17.62 -12.41 45.39
CA LYS A 552 17.30 -13.50 46.32
C LYS A 552 18.30 -14.68 46.26
N SER A 553 19.19 -14.69 45.27
CA SER A 553 20.22 -15.74 45.11
C SER A 553 21.63 -15.26 45.49
N ILE A 554 21.75 -14.04 45.99
CA ILE A 554 22.91 -13.48 46.66
C ILE A 554 22.59 -13.36 48.17
#